data_d67b4b7a3afa3961e2feb03e328a87bc
#
_entry.id   d67b4b7a3afa3961e2feb03e328a87bc
#
_cell.length_a   1.000
_cell.length_b   1.000
_cell.length_c   1.000
_cell.angle_alpha   90.00
_cell.angle_beta   90.00
_cell.angle_gamma   90.00
#
_symmetry.space_group_name_H-M   'P 1'
#
loop_
_entity.id
_entity.type
_entity.pdbx_description
1 polymer ?
#
loop_
_entity_poly.entity_id
_entity_poly.type
_entity_poly.pdbx_seq_one_letter_code
_entity_poly.pdbx_strand_id
1 'polypeptide(L)'
;HGMLIVSPRAVERLETYTPPWPLPKLFRLTRGGKLIEAIFEGETINTPSLMCVEDYIDALNWGKSLGGLNALIARADANSEALGDWVARTPWVDFLAADPRIRSNTSVCLKIVDPVVAKLPQAGQAAFAKALENLLEKENVAFDIGSYRDAPPGLRIWCGATIETSDIEALTPWLDFAFAKTKGDLAKAA
;
A
#
# COMPACT_ATOMS: atom_id res chain seq x y z
N HIS A 1 10.06 11.04 7.99
CA HIS A 1 11.39 10.61 8.41
C HIS A 1 11.73 9.24 7.82
N GLY A 2 13.00 9.04 7.46
CA GLY A 2 13.52 7.72 7.10
C GLY A 2 14.07 7.03 8.34
N MET A 3 13.67 5.78 8.57
CA MET A 3 14.27 4.94 9.61
C MET A 3 15.42 4.14 9.00
N LEU A 4 16.62 4.29 9.55
CA LEU A 4 17.81 3.59 9.08
C LEU A 4 18.15 2.43 10.02
N ILE A 5 18.01 1.22 9.49
CA ILE A 5 18.41 -0.02 10.21
C ILE A 5 19.59 -0.62 9.47
N VAL A 6 20.71 -0.78 10.14
CA VAL A 6 21.96 -1.26 9.53
C VAL A 6 22.38 -2.56 10.22
N SER A 7 22.47 -3.65 9.43
CA SER A 7 22.94 -4.94 9.95
C SER A 7 24.45 -4.95 10.13
N PRO A 8 25.02 -5.85 10.97
CA PRO A 8 26.49 -6.01 11.10
C PRO A 8 27.20 -6.24 9.76
N ARG A 9 26.60 -7.01 8.86
CA ARG A 9 27.12 -7.22 7.49
C ARG A 9 27.13 -5.94 6.67
N ALA A 10 26.14 -5.07 6.84
CA ALA A 10 26.11 -3.78 6.16
C ALA A 10 27.18 -2.83 6.72
N VAL A 11 27.42 -2.85 8.03
CA VAL A 11 28.53 -2.11 8.67
C VAL A 11 29.87 -2.55 8.10
N GLU A 12 30.14 -3.86 8.08
CA GLU A 12 31.36 -4.41 7.48
C GLU A 12 31.53 -3.94 6.02
N ARG A 13 30.46 -3.97 5.22
CA ARG A 13 30.49 -3.51 3.83
C ARG A 13 30.78 -2.01 3.74
N LEU A 14 30.20 -1.19 4.59
CA LEU A 14 30.45 0.25 4.63
C LEU A 14 31.90 0.57 5.01
N GLU A 15 32.53 -0.21 5.89
CA GLU A 15 33.88 0.00 6.36
C GLU A 15 34.95 -0.56 5.40
N THR A 16 34.62 -1.58 4.60
CA THR A 16 35.59 -2.27 3.72
C THR A 16 35.50 -1.87 2.26
N TYR A 17 34.44 -1.20 1.84
CA TYR A 17 34.25 -0.80 0.45
C TYR A 17 34.21 0.71 0.29
N THR A 18 35.07 1.22 -0.57
CA THR A 18 35.06 2.63 -0.99
C THR A 18 34.53 2.69 -2.43
N PRO A 19 33.39 3.33 -2.69
CA PRO A 19 32.86 3.47 -4.05
C PRO A 19 33.78 4.36 -4.89
N PRO A 20 33.94 4.08 -6.20
CA PRO A 20 34.81 4.87 -7.09
C PRO A 20 34.21 6.23 -7.48
N TRP A 21 32.98 6.52 -7.06
CA TRP A 21 32.30 7.80 -7.29
C TRP A 21 32.05 8.52 -5.97
N PRO A 22 31.92 9.86 -5.97
CA PRO A 22 31.61 10.60 -4.76
C PRO A 22 30.18 10.32 -4.30
N LEU A 23 30.02 10.03 -2.99
CA LEU A 23 28.70 9.85 -2.39
C LEU A 23 28.07 11.20 -2.00
N PRO A 24 26.76 11.39 -2.24
CA PRO A 24 25.99 12.45 -1.61
C PRO A 24 26.15 12.41 -0.08
N LYS A 25 26.08 13.58 0.59
CA LYS A 25 26.25 13.70 2.04
C LYS A 25 25.35 12.75 2.82
N LEU A 26 24.11 12.56 2.35
CA LEU A 26 23.10 11.68 2.96
C LEU A 26 23.57 10.21 3.09
N PHE A 27 24.40 9.73 2.17
CA PHE A 27 24.87 8.34 2.13
C PHE A 27 26.29 8.17 2.71
N ARG A 28 26.90 9.24 3.25
CA ARG A 28 28.22 9.17 3.89
C ARG A 28 28.08 8.73 5.33
N LEU A 29 27.96 7.43 5.53
CA LEU A 29 27.78 6.82 6.87
C LEU A 29 29.09 6.45 7.54
N THR A 30 30.25 6.69 6.87
CA THR A 30 31.58 6.40 7.42
C THR A 30 32.46 7.63 7.44
N ARG A 31 33.37 7.69 8.42
CA ARG A 31 34.44 8.68 8.53
C ARG A 31 35.75 7.95 8.88
N GLY A 32 36.79 8.16 8.10
CA GLY A 32 38.08 7.48 8.31
C GLY A 32 37.96 5.95 8.21
N GLY A 33 37.05 5.43 7.36
CA GLY A 33 36.87 3.98 7.19
C GLY A 33 36.06 3.30 8.32
N LYS A 34 35.46 4.07 9.23
CA LYS A 34 34.66 3.57 10.33
C LYS A 34 33.25 4.15 10.30
N LEU A 35 32.26 3.36 10.74
CA LEU A 35 30.88 3.81 10.87
C LEU A 35 30.80 5.04 11.79
N ILE A 36 29.98 6.01 11.42
CA ILE A 36 29.68 7.18 12.26
C ILE A 36 28.55 6.77 13.22
N GLU A 37 28.91 6.22 14.39
CA GLU A 37 27.93 5.73 15.37
C GLU A 37 27.01 6.83 15.90
N ALA A 38 27.50 8.06 16.02
CA ALA A 38 26.74 9.21 16.50
C ALA A 38 25.43 9.48 15.70
N ILE A 39 25.36 9.07 14.43
CA ILE A 39 24.14 9.14 13.62
C ILE A 39 23.00 8.33 14.26
N PHE A 40 23.33 7.22 14.92
CA PHE A 40 22.36 6.33 15.59
C PHE A 40 22.07 6.76 17.04
N GLU A 41 22.81 7.75 17.53
CA GLU A 41 22.67 8.33 18.87
C GLU A 41 22.03 9.73 18.86
N GLY A 42 21.54 10.17 17.69
CA GLY A 42 20.82 11.44 17.55
C GLY A 42 21.59 12.56 16.87
N GLU A 43 22.83 12.36 16.40
CA GLU A 43 23.51 13.33 15.53
C GLU A 43 22.87 13.33 14.15
N THR A 44 22.17 14.40 13.79
CA THR A 44 21.49 14.54 12.52
C THR A 44 22.33 15.30 11.51
N ILE A 45 22.15 15.02 10.22
CA ILE A 45 22.85 15.73 9.12
C ILE A 45 22.47 17.19 9.05
N ASN A 46 21.19 17.50 9.31
CA ASN A 46 20.61 18.82 9.38
C ASN A 46 19.68 18.90 10.60
N THR A 47 19.33 20.10 11.00
CA THR A 47 18.28 20.30 12.02
C THR A 47 17.00 19.61 11.57
N PRO A 48 16.44 18.69 12.38
CA PRO A 48 15.20 17.99 12.01
C PRO A 48 14.01 18.97 12.01
N SER A 49 13.01 18.68 11.19
CA SER A 49 11.72 19.35 11.30
C SER A 49 11.01 18.88 12.56
N LEU A 50 10.81 19.77 13.52
CA LEU A 50 10.11 19.45 14.77
C LEU A 50 8.67 19.01 14.52
N MET A 51 7.97 19.63 13.56
CA MET A 51 6.62 19.21 13.17
C MET A 51 6.58 17.73 12.74
N CYS A 52 7.48 17.33 11.84
CA CYS A 52 7.54 15.93 11.42
C CYS A 52 7.91 14.98 12.58
N VAL A 53 8.69 15.43 13.55
CA VAL A 53 9.02 14.61 14.74
C VAL A 53 7.79 14.44 15.62
N GLU A 54 7.05 15.52 15.88
CA GLU A 54 5.81 15.50 16.68
C GLU A 54 4.72 14.63 16.00
N ASP A 55 4.50 14.80 14.70
CA ASP A 55 3.56 13.97 13.93
C ASP A 55 3.93 12.47 14.02
N TYR A 56 5.23 12.16 13.97
CA TYR A 56 5.67 10.78 14.07
C TYR A 56 5.52 10.21 15.49
N ILE A 57 5.79 11.05 16.53
CA ILE A 57 5.56 10.68 17.93
C ILE A 57 4.08 10.42 18.20
N ASP A 58 3.20 11.26 17.67
CA ASP A 58 1.74 11.08 17.78
C ASP A 58 1.29 9.77 17.15
N ALA A 59 1.74 9.48 15.93
CA ALA A 59 1.44 8.21 15.25
C ALA A 59 1.95 6.99 16.04
N LEU A 60 3.15 7.06 16.64
CA LEU A 60 3.68 5.99 17.50
C LEU A 60 2.86 5.82 18.78
N ASN A 61 2.43 6.92 19.41
CA ASN A 61 1.59 6.90 20.61
C ASN A 61 0.21 6.31 20.30
N TRP A 62 -0.39 6.68 19.15
CA TRP A 62 -1.61 6.05 18.68
C TRP A 62 -1.43 4.52 18.51
N GLY A 63 -0.41 4.07 17.78
CA GLY A 63 -0.15 2.64 17.63
C GLY A 63 0.08 1.91 18.95
N LYS A 64 0.77 2.57 19.90
CA LYS A 64 0.97 2.04 21.26
C LYS A 64 -0.34 1.93 22.03
N SER A 65 -1.23 2.91 21.90
CA SER A 65 -2.54 2.91 22.58
C SER A 65 -3.46 1.79 22.12
N LEU A 66 -3.29 1.32 20.87
CA LEU A 66 -4.02 0.17 20.32
C LEU A 66 -3.48 -1.20 20.80
N GLY A 67 -2.32 -1.24 21.44
CA GLY A 67 -1.64 -2.48 21.84
C GLY A 67 -0.32 -2.75 21.11
N GLY A 68 0.21 -1.76 20.39
CA GLY A 68 1.48 -1.80 19.70
C GLY A 68 1.48 -2.63 18.41
N LEU A 69 2.65 -3.11 18.01
CA LEU A 69 2.86 -3.78 16.74
C LEU A 69 1.92 -4.96 16.50
N ASN A 70 1.73 -5.81 17.50
CA ASN A 70 0.90 -7.01 17.36
C ASN A 70 -0.58 -6.65 17.10
N ALA A 71 -1.09 -5.60 17.72
CA ALA A 71 -2.44 -5.11 17.48
C ALA A 71 -2.58 -4.48 16.08
N LEU A 72 -1.57 -3.73 15.62
CA LEU A 72 -1.56 -3.17 14.28
C LEU A 72 -1.52 -4.27 13.19
N ILE A 73 -0.76 -5.33 13.40
CA ILE A 73 -0.73 -6.51 12.52
C ILE A 73 -2.11 -7.17 12.51
N ALA A 74 -2.69 -7.46 13.67
CA ALA A 74 -3.99 -8.10 13.77
C ALA A 74 -5.12 -7.30 13.10
N ARG A 75 -5.08 -5.97 13.17
CA ARG A 75 -6.03 -5.09 12.45
C ARG A 75 -5.89 -5.21 10.94
N ALA A 76 -4.65 -5.18 10.42
CA ALA A 76 -4.42 -5.35 8.98
C ALA A 76 -4.83 -6.74 8.49
N ASP A 77 -4.57 -7.79 9.28
CA ASP A 77 -4.98 -9.15 8.97
C ASP A 77 -6.51 -9.28 8.91
N ALA A 78 -7.23 -8.75 9.91
CA ALA A 78 -8.69 -8.76 9.94
C ALA A 78 -9.31 -8.01 8.76
N ASN A 79 -8.77 -6.85 8.41
CA ASN A 79 -9.20 -6.08 7.25
C ASN A 79 -8.99 -6.86 5.93
N SER A 80 -7.82 -7.47 5.79
CA SER A 80 -7.48 -8.28 4.62
C SER A 80 -8.34 -9.55 4.53
N GLU A 81 -8.67 -10.17 5.64
CA GLU A 81 -9.57 -11.33 5.72
C GLU A 81 -11.00 -10.95 5.30
N ALA A 82 -11.55 -9.86 5.82
CA ALA A 82 -12.88 -9.36 5.43
C ALA A 82 -12.98 -9.08 3.92
N LEU A 83 -11.94 -8.46 3.34
CA LEU A 83 -11.87 -8.28 1.89
C LEU A 83 -11.74 -9.62 1.16
N GLY A 84 -10.93 -10.54 1.67
CA GLY A 84 -10.74 -11.88 1.11
C GLY A 84 -12.02 -12.72 1.07
N ASP A 85 -12.79 -12.66 2.13
CA ASP A 85 -14.11 -13.32 2.24
C ASP A 85 -15.09 -12.79 1.20
N TRP A 86 -15.07 -11.47 0.94
CA TRP A 86 -15.86 -10.90 -0.14
C TRP A 86 -15.36 -11.37 -1.52
N VAL A 87 -14.06 -11.35 -1.77
CA VAL A 87 -13.47 -11.84 -3.04
C VAL A 87 -13.87 -13.29 -3.29
N ALA A 88 -13.80 -14.17 -2.26
CA ALA A 88 -14.09 -15.59 -2.39
C ALA A 88 -15.53 -15.91 -2.84
N ARG A 89 -16.50 -15.02 -2.53
CA ARG A 89 -17.91 -15.16 -2.94
C ARG A 89 -18.31 -14.32 -4.15
N THR A 90 -17.38 -13.51 -4.70
CA THR A 90 -17.68 -12.52 -5.73
C THR A 90 -17.08 -12.93 -7.08
N PRO A 91 -17.90 -13.35 -8.07
CA PRO A 91 -17.41 -13.99 -9.30
C PRO A 91 -16.75 -13.04 -10.31
N TRP A 92 -16.84 -11.72 -10.11
CA TRP A 92 -16.30 -10.75 -11.06
C TRP A 92 -14.89 -10.24 -10.71
N VAL A 93 -14.37 -10.57 -9.51
CA VAL A 93 -13.10 -10.08 -8.98
C VAL A 93 -12.25 -11.23 -8.46
N ASP A 94 -10.93 -11.07 -8.50
CA ASP A 94 -9.96 -12.00 -7.90
C ASP A 94 -8.72 -11.22 -7.46
N PHE A 95 -7.89 -11.83 -6.63
CA PHE A 95 -6.59 -11.26 -6.27
C PHE A 95 -5.67 -11.15 -7.48
N LEU A 96 -4.94 -10.04 -7.60
CA LEU A 96 -3.91 -9.89 -8.62
C LEU A 96 -2.78 -10.91 -8.41
N ALA A 97 -2.30 -11.06 -7.16
CA ALA A 97 -1.32 -12.08 -6.79
C ALA A 97 -2.01 -13.44 -6.62
N ALA A 98 -1.75 -14.37 -7.57
CA ALA A 98 -2.31 -15.71 -7.53
C ALA A 98 -1.83 -16.52 -6.32
N ASP A 99 -0.54 -16.41 -5.96
CA ASP A 99 0.02 -17.08 -4.79
C ASP A 99 -0.31 -16.28 -3.51
N PRO A 100 -1.08 -16.87 -2.56
CA PRO A 100 -1.42 -16.21 -1.30
C PRO A 100 -0.19 -15.76 -0.48
N ARG A 101 0.94 -16.46 -0.60
CA ARG A 101 2.16 -16.19 0.18
C ARG A 101 2.84 -14.88 -0.18
N ILE A 102 2.53 -14.32 -1.35
CA ILE A 102 3.09 -13.04 -1.82
C ILE A 102 2.06 -11.89 -1.81
N ARG A 103 0.86 -12.14 -1.28
CA ARG A 103 -0.17 -11.10 -1.15
C ARG A 103 0.19 -10.15 -0.02
N SER A 104 0.03 -8.84 -0.27
CA SER A 104 0.05 -7.86 0.80
C SER A 104 -1.27 -7.92 1.57
N ASN A 105 -1.20 -7.86 2.92
CA ASN A 105 -2.37 -7.70 3.79
C ASN A 105 -2.71 -6.23 4.07
N THR A 106 -1.97 -5.29 3.49
CA THR A 106 -2.19 -3.85 3.71
C THR A 106 -2.60 -3.13 2.42
N SER A 107 -1.88 -3.34 1.33
CA SER A 107 -2.23 -2.78 0.01
C SER A 107 -2.64 -3.94 -0.90
N VAL A 108 -3.92 -4.32 -0.84
CA VAL A 108 -4.46 -5.48 -1.53
C VAL A 108 -4.81 -5.11 -2.96
N CYS A 109 -4.14 -5.76 -3.92
CA CYS A 109 -4.39 -5.55 -5.35
C CYS A 109 -5.35 -6.61 -5.90
N LEU A 110 -6.38 -6.15 -6.59
CA LEU A 110 -7.45 -6.96 -7.19
C LEU A 110 -7.47 -6.79 -8.70
N LYS A 111 -7.85 -7.83 -9.43
CA LYS A 111 -8.10 -7.82 -10.87
C LYS A 111 -9.56 -8.10 -11.14
N ILE A 112 -10.09 -7.54 -12.23
CA ILE A 112 -11.46 -7.81 -12.69
C ILE A 112 -11.39 -9.05 -13.59
N VAL A 113 -12.11 -10.11 -13.22
CA VAL A 113 -12.14 -11.40 -13.94
C VAL A 113 -13.47 -11.68 -14.64
N ASP A 114 -14.41 -10.75 -14.62
CA ASP A 114 -15.67 -10.88 -15.35
C ASP A 114 -15.42 -11.20 -16.83
N PRO A 115 -16.05 -12.24 -17.41
CA PRO A 115 -15.76 -12.69 -18.78
C PRO A 115 -16.01 -11.64 -19.88
N VAL A 116 -16.88 -10.67 -19.65
CA VAL A 116 -17.13 -9.58 -20.62
C VAL A 116 -16.00 -8.58 -20.55
N VAL A 117 -15.64 -8.14 -19.35
CA VAL A 117 -14.56 -7.16 -19.12
C VAL A 117 -13.20 -7.74 -19.49
N ALA A 118 -12.93 -8.98 -19.12
CA ALA A 118 -11.64 -9.66 -19.40
C ALA A 118 -11.36 -9.85 -20.91
N LYS A 119 -12.41 -9.86 -21.77
CA LYS A 119 -12.27 -9.92 -23.23
C LYS A 119 -11.97 -8.56 -23.88
N LEU A 120 -12.12 -7.46 -23.15
CA LEU A 120 -11.79 -6.14 -23.68
C LEU A 120 -10.27 -6.03 -23.92
N PRO A 121 -9.83 -5.22 -24.89
CA PRO A 121 -8.44 -4.81 -24.97
C PRO A 121 -7.96 -4.17 -23.66
N GLN A 122 -6.68 -4.21 -23.37
CA GLN A 122 -6.11 -3.67 -22.11
C GLN A 122 -6.58 -2.24 -21.82
N ALA A 123 -6.63 -1.38 -22.86
CA ALA A 123 -7.15 -0.02 -22.71
C ALA A 123 -8.64 0.03 -22.29
N GLY A 124 -9.45 -0.92 -22.79
CA GLY A 124 -10.86 -1.07 -22.38
C GLY A 124 -11.00 -1.56 -20.94
N GLN A 125 -10.17 -2.50 -20.52
CA GLN A 125 -10.13 -2.95 -19.12
C GLN A 125 -9.72 -1.81 -18.18
N ALA A 126 -8.73 -1.00 -18.57
CA ALA A 126 -8.30 0.17 -17.80
C ALA A 126 -9.42 1.23 -17.72
N ALA A 127 -10.09 1.50 -18.83
CA ALA A 127 -11.22 2.42 -18.86
C ALA A 127 -12.39 1.94 -17.97
N PHE A 128 -12.68 0.64 -17.96
CA PHE A 128 -13.68 0.05 -17.09
C PHE A 128 -13.32 0.20 -15.61
N ALA A 129 -12.11 -0.15 -15.22
CA ALA A 129 -11.65 0.01 -13.84
C ALA A 129 -11.68 1.47 -13.39
N LYS A 130 -11.29 2.40 -14.28
CA LYS A 130 -11.34 3.84 -13.99
C LYS A 130 -12.78 4.37 -13.87
N ALA A 131 -13.72 3.86 -14.66
CA ALA A 131 -15.13 4.24 -14.54
C ALA A 131 -15.73 3.79 -13.21
N LEU A 132 -15.36 2.59 -12.74
CA LEU A 132 -15.77 2.07 -11.42
C LEU A 132 -15.19 2.94 -10.30
N GLU A 133 -13.91 3.25 -10.33
CA GLU A 133 -13.24 4.15 -9.37
C GLU A 133 -13.91 5.52 -9.31
N ASN A 134 -14.11 6.16 -10.48
CA ASN A 134 -14.75 7.47 -10.58
C ASN A 134 -16.20 7.48 -10.04
N LEU A 135 -16.92 6.39 -10.22
CA LEU A 135 -18.28 6.27 -9.67
C LEU A 135 -18.25 6.27 -8.15
N LEU A 136 -17.36 5.51 -7.54
CA LEU A 136 -17.23 5.44 -6.07
C LEU A 136 -16.70 6.75 -5.47
N GLU A 137 -15.79 7.42 -6.16
CA GLU A 137 -15.31 8.74 -5.77
C GLU A 137 -16.43 9.79 -5.83
N LYS A 138 -17.25 9.78 -6.90
CA LYS A 138 -18.41 10.67 -7.05
C LYS A 138 -19.45 10.48 -5.95
N GLU A 139 -19.65 9.25 -5.50
CA GLU A 139 -20.57 8.91 -4.40
C GLU A 139 -19.94 9.16 -3.01
N ASN A 140 -18.70 9.66 -2.94
CA ASN A 140 -17.92 9.85 -1.71
C ASN A 140 -17.73 8.56 -0.87
N VAL A 141 -17.62 7.43 -1.54
CA VAL A 141 -17.48 6.11 -0.89
C VAL A 141 -16.03 5.70 -0.77
N ALA A 142 -15.24 5.84 -1.85
CA ALA A 142 -13.85 5.44 -1.87
C ALA A 142 -13.01 6.35 -2.78
N PHE A 143 -11.78 6.65 -2.35
CA PHE A 143 -10.84 7.51 -3.04
C PHE A 143 -9.54 6.77 -3.30
N ASP A 144 -8.89 7.04 -4.46
CA ASP A 144 -7.59 6.47 -4.86
C ASP A 144 -7.54 4.93 -4.79
N ILE A 145 -8.63 4.26 -5.14
CA ILE A 145 -8.69 2.79 -5.16
C ILE A 145 -8.27 2.18 -6.50
N GLY A 146 -7.85 2.99 -7.46
CA GLY A 146 -7.35 2.54 -8.75
C GLY A 146 -6.00 1.80 -8.65
N SER A 147 -5.67 1.03 -9.70
CA SER A 147 -4.36 0.38 -9.80
C SER A 147 -3.22 1.42 -9.88
N TYR A 148 -2.04 1.03 -9.41
CA TYR A 148 -0.85 1.88 -9.58
C TYR A 148 -0.49 2.04 -11.06
N ARG A 149 0.22 3.13 -11.41
CA ARG A 149 0.50 3.56 -12.80
C ARG A 149 0.94 2.43 -13.74
N ASP A 150 1.88 1.60 -13.29
CA ASP A 150 2.51 0.55 -14.10
C ASP A 150 1.95 -0.85 -13.78
N ALA A 151 0.87 -0.93 -12.98
CA ALA A 151 0.21 -2.18 -12.65
C ALA A 151 -0.86 -2.56 -13.70
N PRO A 152 -1.21 -3.84 -13.82
CA PRO A 152 -2.37 -4.24 -14.61
C PRO A 152 -3.65 -3.54 -14.15
N PRO A 153 -4.63 -3.32 -15.07
CA PRO A 153 -5.91 -2.73 -14.71
C PRO A 153 -6.61 -3.49 -13.60
N GLY A 154 -7.08 -2.78 -12.58
CA GLY A 154 -7.73 -3.38 -11.42
C GLY A 154 -7.97 -2.37 -10.30
N LEU A 155 -8.10 -2.86 -9.10
CA LEU A 155 -8.31 -2.06 -7.90
C LEU A 155 -7.18 -2.31 -6.89
N ARG A 156 -6.94 -1.34 -6.04
CA ARG A 156 -5.99 -1.41 -4.94
C ARG A 156 -6.68 -0.91 -3.68
N ILE A 157 -7.00 -1.82 -2.79
CA ILE A 157 -7.74 -1.53 -1.57
C ILE A 157 -6.75 -1.46 -0.39
N TRP A 158 -6.80 -0.35 0.34
CA TRP A 158 -6.03 -0.19 1.55
C TRP A 158 -6.70 -0.96 2.69
N CYS A 159 -6.00 -1.96 3.23
CA CYS A 159 -6.41 -2.79 4.36
C CYS A 159 -5.50 -2.60 5.60
N GLY A 160 -4.63 -1.57 5.59
CA GLY A 160 -3.71 -1.31 6.69
C GLY A 160 -4.41 -0.96 8.00
N ALA A 161 -3.66 -0.96 9.09
CA ALA A 161 -4.18 -0.79 10.45
C ALA A 161 -4.85 0.56 10.75
N THR A 162 -4.80 1.51 9.82
CA THR A 162 -5.37 2.87 9.98
C THR A 162 -6.85 2.96 9.65
N ILE A 163 -7.47 1.88 9.18
CA ILE A 163 -8.91 1.78 8.93
C ILE A 163 -9.52 0.68 9.79
N GLU A 164 -10.83 0.71 9.97
CA GLU A 164 -11.57 -0.32 10.71
C GLU A 164 -12.05 -1.41 9.74
N THR A 165 -12.22 -2.64 10.26
CA THR A 165 -12.77 -3.75 9.48
C THR A 165 -14.17 -3.44 8.96
N SER A 166 -14.96 -2.71 9.73
CA SER A 166 -16.28 -2.22 9.32
C SER A 166 -16.26 -1.32 8.09
N ASP A 167 -15.16 -0.60 7.85
CA ASP A 167 -15.01 0.23 6.64
C ASP A 167 -14.87 -0.65 5.39
N ILE A 168 -14.10 -1.75 5.50
CA ILE A 168 -13.99 -2.75 4.43
C ILE A 168 -15.32 -3.44 4.17
N GLU A 169 -16.03 -3.85 5.23
CA GLU A 169 -17.34 -4.48 5.13
C GLU A 169 -18.37 -3.54 4.47
N ALA A 170 -18.34 -2.26 4.82
CA ALA A 170 -19.21 -1.25 4.21
C ALA A 170 -18.84 -0.95 2.74
N LEU A 171 -17.55 -1.03 2.37
CA LEU A 171 -17.08 -0.80 1.01
C LEU A 171 -17.53 -1.88 0.03
N THR A 172 -17.53 -3.15 0.44
CA THR A 172 -17.73 -4.28 -0.48
C THR A 172 -19.08 -4.27 -1.22
N PRO A 173 -20.23 -3.94 -0.62
CA PRO A 173 -21.48 -3.76 -1.37
C PRO A 173 -21.46 -2.61 -2.40
N TRP A 174 -20.70 -1.56 -2.10
CA TRP A 174 -20.51 -0.45 -3.02
C TRP A 174 -19.63 -0.84 -4.23
N LEU A 175 -18.64 -1.70 -4.03
CA LEU A 175 -17.86 -2.28 -5.14
C LEU A 175 -18.76 -3.12 -6.05
N ASP A 176 -19.64 -3.95 -5.50
CA ASP A 176 -20.62 -4.73 -6.27
C ASP A 176 -21.61 -3.83 -7.05
N PHE A 177 -22.13 -2.80 -6.39
CA PHE A 177 -22.99 -1.81 -7.05
C PHE A 177 -22.28 -1.09 -8.20
N ALA A 178 -21.07 -0.58 -7.94
CA ALA A 178 -20.30 0.15 -8.94
C ALA A 178 -19.92 -0.75 -10.13
N PHE A 179 -19.55 -2.00 -9.89
CA PHE A 179 -19.32 -2.99 -10.94
C PHE A 179 -20.57 -3.23 -11.78
N ALA A 180 -21.71 -3.52 -11.15
CA ALA A 180 -22.95 -3.81 -11.85
C ALA A 180 -23.41 -2.62 -12.72
N LYS A 181 -23.31 -1.40 -12.19
CA LYS A 181 -23.67 -0.19 -12.90
C LYS A 181 -22.74 0.07 -14.09
N THR A 182 -21.44 0.02 -13.89
CA THR A 182 -20.44 0.24 -14.96
C THR A 182 -20.58 -0.80 -16.08
N LYS A 183 -20.84 -2.07 -15.71
CA LYS A 183 -21.09 -3.14 -16.68
C LYS A 183 -22.40 -2.92 -17.47
N GLY A 184 -23.45 -2.44 -16.80
CA GLY A 184 -24.70 -2.08 -17.46
C GLY A 184 -24.53 -0.92 -18.46
N ASP A 185 -23.71 0.07 -18.14
CA ASP A 185 -23.42 1.19 -19.03
C ASP A 185 -22.53 0.77 -20.22
N LEU A 186 -21.57 -0.14 -20.02
CA LEU A 186 -20.80 -0.76 -21.09
C LEU A 186 -21.69 -1.50 -22.09
N ALA A 187 -22.67 -2.26 -21.61
CA ALA A 187 -23.59 -3.02 -22.46
C ALA A 187 -24.54 -2.12 -23.30
N LYS A 188 -24.81 -0.89 -22.86
CA LYS A 188 -25.60 0.08 -23.61
C LYS A 188 -24.82 0.82 -24.69
N ALA A 189 -23.47 0.86 -24.53
CA ALA A 189 -22.58 1.55 -25.45
C ALA A 189 -22.06 0.63 -26.59
N ALA A 190 -22.27 -0.69 -26.49
CA ALA A 190 -21.89 -1.71 -27.46
C ALA A 190 -23.03 -1.99 -28.44
#